data_40ca82605b989a906cd55c129bc2d364
#
_entry.id   40ca82605b989a906cd55c129bc2d364
#
_cell.length_a   1.000
_cell.length_b   1.000
_cell.length_c   1.000
_cell.angle_alpha   90.00
_cell.angle_beta   90.00
_cell.angle_gamma   90.00
#
_symmetry.space_group_name_H-M   'P 1'
#
loop_
_entity.id
_entity.type
_entity.pdbx_description
1 polymer ?
#
loop_
_entity_poly.entity_id
_entity_poly.type
_entity_poly.pdbx_seq_one_letter_code
_entity_poly.pdbx_strand_id
1 'polypeptide(L)'
;SHARRLMGVYYLVTGCCYQPRLQGGRVERLPWREVLRTRYHAETCGGLRYAQAAEATEDVCLREIWEELSAAEYRHARQLLSLLEQMVLA
;
A
#
# COMPACT_ATOMS: atom_id res chain seq x y z
N SER A 1 16.16 1.39 0.82
CA SER A 1 15.35 0.75 -0.20
C SER A 1 13.98 1.41 -0.29
N HIS A 2 13.31 1.20 -1.39
CA HIS A 2 11.98 1.78 -1.63
C HIS A 2 10.96 1.29 -0.59
N ALA A 3 11.01 0.02 -0.23
CA ALA A 3 10.11 -0.56 0.74
C ALA A 3 10.28 0.05 2.14
N ARG A 4 11.53 0.25 2.56
CA ARG A 4 11.82 0.88 3.85
C ARG A 4 11.31 2.30 3.89
N ARG A 5 11.51 3.04 2.80
CA ARG A 5 11.04 4.40 2.68
C ARG A 5 9.53 4.47 2.79
N LEU A 6 8.84 3.58 2.10
CA LEU A 6 7.38 3.50 2.15
C LEU A 6 6.88 3.19 3.55
N MET A 7 7.51 2.24 4.24
CA MET A 7 7.11 1.88 5.59
C MET A 7 7.29 3.04 6.57
N GLY A 8 8.43 3.73 6.49
CA GLY A 8 8.68 4.88 7.35
C GLY A 8 7.69 6.01 7.11
N VAL A 9 7.41 6.31 5.85
CA VAL A 9 6.47 7.36 5.48
C VAL A 9 5.05 6.96 5.89
N TYR A 10 4.67 5.72 5.68
CA TYR A 10 3.36 5.24 6.10
C TYR A 10 3.16 5.42 7.59
N TYR A 11 4.18 5.09 8.39
CA TYR A 11 4.13 5.28 9.83
C TYR A 11 3.91 6.74 10.21
N LEU A 12 4.63 7.66 9.54
CA LEU A 12 4.48 9.09 9.82
C LEU A 12 3.09 9.61 9.49
N VAL A 13 2.47 9.08 8.45
CA VAL A 13 1.14 9.53 8.01
C VAL A 13 0.03 8.94 8.84
N THR A 14 0.10 7.64 9.14
CA THR A 14 -0.99 6.93 9.78
C THR A 14 -0.83 6.77 11.28
N GLY A 15 0.41 6.94 11.80
CA GLY A 15 0.71 6.66 13.18
C GLY A 15 0.73 5.18 13.51
N CYS A 16 0.62 4.33 12.52
CA CYS A 16 0.60 2.88 12.68
C CYS A 16 1.67 2.25 11.83
N CYS A 17 2.43 1.31 12.40
CA CYS A 17 3.31 0.49 11.59
C CYS A 17 2.46 -0.36 10.67
N TYR A 18 2.73 -0.26 9.36
CA TYR A 18 2.15 -1.20 8.43
C TYR A 18 2.87 -2.51 8.58
N GLN A 19 2.28 -3.37 9.38
CA GLN A 19 2.74 -4.75 9.46
C GLN A 19 1.64 -5.59 8.88
N PRO A 20 1.90 -6.30 7.78
CA PRO A 20 0.99 -7.35 7.40
C PRO A 20 0.94 -8.27 8.61
N ARG A 21 -0.25 -8.54 9.09
CA ARG A 21 -0.40 -9.38 10.26
C ARG A 21 -0.09 -10.82 9.89
N LEU A 22 1.18 -11.09 9.81
CA LEU A 22 1.68 -12.42 9.61
C LEU A 22 1.82 -13.08 10.98
N GLN A 23 0.69 -13.31 11.61
CA GLN A 23 0.72 -13.88 12.94
C GLN A 23 0.95 -15.37 12.85
N GLY A 24 2.02 -15.80 13.47
CA GLY A 24 2.22 -17.22 13.78
C GLY A 24 2.40 -18.13 12.58
N GLY A 25 2.97 -17.65 11.50
CA GLY A 25 3.27 -18.51 10.35
C GLY A 25 2.06 -19.10 9.65
N ARG A 26 0.89 -18.53 9.88
CA ARG A 26 -0.33 -19.04 9.26
C ARG A 26 -0.60 -18.48 7.87
N VAL A 27 0.31 -17.69 7.36
CA VAL A 27 0.19 -17.07 6.03
C VAL A 27 0.03 -18.12 4.95
N GLU A 28 0.75 -19.20 5.07
CA GLU A 28 0.72 -20.29 4.10
C GLU A 28 -0.62 -21.00 4.02
N ARG A 29 -1.50 -20.80 5.02
CA ARG A 29 -2.82 -21.39 5.04
C ARG A 29 -3.89 -20.48 4.48
N LEU A 30 -3.54 -19.21 4.23
CA LEU A 30 -4.47 -18.28 3.65
C LEU A 30 -4.51 -18.49 2.13
N PRO A 31 -5.72 -18.57 1.56
CA PRO A 31 -5.83 -18.62 0.10
C PRO A 31 -5.16 -17.38 -0.51
N TRP A 32 -4.43 -17.58 -1.60
CA TRP A 32 -3.75 -16.49 -2.28
C TRP A 32 -4.70 -15.34 -2.63
N ARG A 33 -5.95 -15.67 -2.98
CA ARG A 33 -6.96 -14.66 -3.26
C ARG A 33 -7.14 -13.71 -2.07
N GLU A 34 -7.24 -14.26 -0.87
CA GLU A 34 -7.42 -13.45 0.33
C GLU A 34 -6.19 -12.59 0.62
N VAL A 35 -5.01 -13.15 0.45
CA VAL A 35 -3.76 -12.41 0.63
C VAL A 35 -3.70 -11.23 -0.35
N LEU A 36 -3.99 -11.48 -1.61
CA LEU A 36 -3.94 -10.44 -2.63
C LEU A 36 -5.01 -9.36 -2.40
N ARG A 37 -6.20 -9.74 -1.96
CA ARG A 37 -7.26 -8.79 -1.66
C ARG A 37 -6.86 -7.89 -0.49
N THR A 38 -6.30 -8.47 0.55
CA THR A 38 -5.83 -7.71 1.71
C THR A 38 -4.74 -6.72 1.30
N ARG A 39 -3.79 -7.18 0.48
CA ARG A 39 -2.74 -6.31 -0.02
C ARG A 39 -3.30 -5.20 -0.90
N TYR A 40 -4.25 -5.53 -1.77
CA TYR A 40 -4.88 -4.54 -2.63
C TYR A 40 -5.53 -3.42 -1.80
N HIS A 41 -6.28 -3.77 -0.77
CA HIS A 41 -6.89 -2.80 0.12
C HIS A 41 -5.85 -1.95 0.84
N ALA A 42 -4.78 -2.57 1.33
CA ALA A 42 -3.71 -1.84 2.01
C ALA A 42 -3.04 -0.84 1.07
N GLU A 43 -2.77 -1.24 -0.17
CA GLU A 43 -2.11 -0.36 -1.14
C GLU A 43 -3.02 0.81 -1.55
N THR A 44 -4.31 0.56 -1.73
CA THR A 44 -5.24 1.65 -2.08
C THR A 44 -5.44 2.61 -0.92
N CYS A 45 -5.53 2.11 0.32
CA CYS A 45 -5.59 2.97 1.49
C CYS A 45 -4.32 3.79 1.64
N GLY A 46 -3.16 3.18 1.43
CA GLY A 46 -1.88 3.89 1.48
C GLY A 46 -1.81 4.99 0.44
N GLY A 47 -2.22 4.68 -0.79
CA GLY A 47 -2.24 5.66 -1.87
C GLY A 47 -3.12 6.87 -1.53
N LEU A 48 -4.31 6.62 -1.01
CA LEU A 48 -5.23 7.68 -0.61
C LEU A 48 -4.64 8.55 0.51
N ARG A 49 -4.05 7.94 1.51
CA ARG A 49 -3.45 8.65 2.63
C ARG A 49 -2.29 9.53 2.20
N TYR A 50 -1.45 9.04 1.29
CA TYR A 50 -0.37 9.85 0.75
C TYR A 50 -0.90 11.02 -0.08
N ALA A 51 -1.96 10.79 -0.85
CA ALA A 51 -2.60 11.88 -1.61
C ALA A 51 -3.17 12.95 -0.67
N GLN A 52 -3.81 12.53 0.41
CA GLN A 52 -4.32 13.44 1.43
C GLN A 52 -3.19 14.22 2.10
N ALA A 53 -2.07 13.57 2.39
CA ALA A 53 -0.91 14.24 2.96
C ALA A 53 -0.34 15.27 1.99
N ALA A 54 -0.32 14.96 0.70
CA ALA A 54 0.14 15.91 -0.32
C ALA A 54 -0.74 17.15 -0.37
N GLU A 55 -2.06 16.97 -0.25
CA GLU A 55 -2.99 18.11 -0.24
C GLU A 55 -2.86 18.96 1.02
N ALA A 56 -2.51 18.32 2.13
CA ALA A 56 -2.46 19.00 3.42
C ALA A 56 -1.16 19.77 3.66
N THR A 57 -0.10 19.50 2.90
CA THR A 57 1.18 20.17 3.11
C THR A 57 1.34 21.40 2.23
N GLU A 58 1.96 22.43 2.79
CA GLU A 58 2.33 23.64 2.04
C GLU A 58 3.76 23.54 1.50
N ASP A 59 4.53 22.56 1.95
CA ASP A 59 5.90 22.35 1.50
C ASP A 59 5.89 21.64 0.16
N VAL A 60 6.38 22.31 -0.87
CA VAL A 60 6.36 21.79 -2.25
C VAL A 60 7.18 20.50 -2.39
N CYS A 61 8.35 20.46 -1.76
CA CYS A 61 9.20 19.29 -1.83
C CYS A 61 8.54 18.08 -1.17
N LEU A 62 7.92 18.30 -0.03
CA LEU A 62 7.22 17.25 0.69
C LEU A 62 5.99 16.79 -0.09
N ARG A 63 5.29 17.71 -0.71
CA ARG A 63 4.14 17.37 -1.56
C ARG A 63 4.52 16.45 -2.69
N GLU A 64 5.63 16.73 -3.37
CA GLU A 64 6.12 15.89 -4.45
C GLU A 64 6.42 14.48 -3.97
N ILE A 65 7.03 14.35 -2.79
CA ILE A 65 7.32 13.06 -2.20
C ILE A 65 6.02 12.29 -1.94
N TRP A 66 5.02 12.93 -1.33
CA TRP A 66 3.74 12.31 -1.06
C TRP A 66 3.03 11.89 -2.33
N GLU A 67 3.07 12.73 -3.38
CA GLU A 67 2.45 12.40 -4.65
C GLU A 67 3.13 11.21 -5.33
N GLU A 68 4.45 11.13 -5.28
CA GLU A 68 5.20 9.99 -5.82
C GLU A 68 4.86 8.71 -5.09
N LEU A 69 4.77 8.77 -3.76
CA LEU A 69 4.43 7.61 -2.95
C LEU A 69 3.00 7.16 -3.21
N SER A 70 2.08 8.10 -3.35
CA SER A 70 0.69 7.80 -3.70
C SER A 70 0.62 7.10 -5.06
N ALA A 71 1.32 7.61 -6.05
CA ALA A 71 1.34 7.02 -7.39
C ALA A 71 1.93 5.61 -7.36
N ALA A 72 2.98 5.38 -6.57
CA ALA A 72 3.57 4.06 -6.43
C ALA A 72 2.59 3.07 -5.81
N GLU A 73 1.86 3.49 -4.77
CA GLU A 73 0.87 2.64 -4.12
C GLU A 73 -0.25 2.25 -5.08
N TYR A 74 -0.73 3.18 -5.88
CA TYR A 74 -1.77 2.89 -6.87
C TYR A 74 -1.28 1.99 -8.00
N ARG A 75 -0.02 2.11 -8.39
CA ARG A 75 0.57 1.17 -9.36
C ARG A 75 0.61 -0.24 -8.80
N HIS A 76 1.02 -0.38 -7.54
CA HIS A 76 1.03 -1.68 -6.86
C HIS A 76 -0.38 -2.26 -6.75
N ALA A 77 -1.34 -1.43 -6.38
CA ALA A 77 -2.74 -1.86 -6.30
C ALA A 77 -3.25 -2.35 -7.65
N ARG A 78 -2.90 -1.67 -8.73
CA ARG A 78 -3.30 -2.06 -10.07
C ARG A 78 -2.71 -3.40 -10.47
N GLN A 79 -1.44 -3.63 -10.11
CA GLN A 79 -0.80 -4.92 -10.37
C GLN A 79 -1.47 -6.04 -9.58
N LEU A 80 -1.80 -5.79 -8.32
CA LEU A 80 -2.51 -6.75 -7.48
C LEU A 80 -3.89 -7.06 -8.03
N LEU A 81 -4.60 -6.05 -8.50
CA LEU A 81 -5.91 -6.22 -9.09
C LEU A 81 -5.84 -7.08 -10.35
N SER A 82 -4.82 -6.86 -11.17
CA SER A 82 -4.59 -7.66 -12.37
C SER A 82 -4.39 -9.13 -12.03
N LEU A 83 -3.62 -9.41 -10.97
CA LEU A 83 -3.42 -10.78 -10.51
C LEU A 83 -4.72 -11.41 -10.01
N LEU A 84 -5.51 -10.64 -9.27
CA LEU A 84 -6.81 -11.11 -8.79
C LEU A 84 -7.75 -11.43 -9.94
N GLU A 85 -7.78 -10.60 -10.97
CA GLU A 85 -8.59 -10.82 -12.15
C GLU A 85 -8.18 -12.11 -12.86
N GLN A 86 -6.90 -12.36 -12.97
CA GLN A 86 -6.40 -13.61 -13.57
C GLN A 86 -6.84 -14.82 -12.78
N MET A 87 -6.85 -14.73 -11.46
CA MET A 87 -7.28 -15.83 -10.61
C MET A 87 -8.78 -16.12 -10.74
N VAL A 88 -9.58 -15.09 -10.94
CA VAL A 88 -11.02 -15.23 -11.10
C VAL A 88 -11.37 -15.81 -12.48
N LEU A 89 -10.61 -15.42 -13.51
CA LEU A 89 -10.88 -15.85 -14.88
C LEU A 89 -10.25 -17.20 -15.23
N ALA A 90 -9.34 -17.68 -14.40
CA ALA A 90 -8.76 -19.01 -14.58
C ALA A 90 -9.69 -20.16 -14.12
#